data_5ad2344e7dd0ec3813f148a437d54b36
#
_entry.id   5ad2344e7dd0ec3813f148a437d54b36
#
_cell.length_a   1.000
_cell.length_b   1.000
_cell.length_c   1.000
_cell.angle_alpha   90.00
_cell.angle_beta   90.00
_cell.angle_gamma   90.00
#
_symmetry.space_group_name_H-M   'P 1'
#
loop_
_entity.id
_entity.type
_entity.pdbx_description
1 polymer ?
#
loop_
_entity_poly.entity_id
_entity_poly.type
_entity_poly.pdbx_seq_one_letter_code
_entity_poly.pdbx_strand_id
1 'polypeptide(L)'
;MDLTELFQLLGTDLSSYVQQEDAKLSLAQIETLVSYLLKFPENRDLAFELGRSLKLSAHHLVGYALLSCENVMQALGVMSQYFSLIMPNFRLKVTELSNVVVLDIHPLQAMSTLTLNFHLEAIAVGFCSSFAELLNQNVKPYDIHVSVFQPTYVQALQQFKPAQFHFGTLIRPSIKIFIQADNLDTKLPKADTFSLNILEQQCREQLKQISLDGEIIDWISMMLREASPPPSFEDCAQMLNVSSKTLQRYLKKQNANFNTIRKQVIISRAEHLLMHTNKSITEMSFELGYSTAANFCRTFKAELGTTPQMYRLNSTPKIS
;
A
#
# COMPACT_ATOMS: atom_id res chain seq x y z
N MET A 1 -13.31 -17.94 -14.41
CA MET A 1 -13.68 -17.18 -13.20
C MET A 1 -14.70 -16.14 -13.61
N ASP A 2 -15.87 -16.16 -12.99
CA ASP A 2 -16.90 -15.14 -13.26
C ASP A 2 -16.48 -13.85 -12.53
N LEU A 3 -16.34 -12.74 -13.26
CA LEU A 3 -16.04 -11.43 -12.71
C LEU A 3 -17.05 -10.99 -11.65
N THR A 4 -18.30 -11.40 -11.79
CA THR A 4 -19.39 -11.11 -10.84
C THR A 4 -19.08 -11.73 -9.47
N GLU A 5 -18.61 -12.98 -9.42
CA GLU A 5 -18.23 -13.69 -8.19
C GLU A 5 -17.05 -13.00 -7.51
N LEU A 6 -16.06 -12.54 -8.29
CA LEU A 6 -14.90 -11.81 -7.79
C LEU A 6 -15.31 -10.48 -7.14
N PHE A 7 -16.20 -9.70 -7.77
CA PHE A 7 -16.65 -8.42 -7.23
C PHE A 7 -17.54 -8.57 -6.00
N GLN A 8 -18.36 -9.63 -5.95
CA GLN A 8 -19.11 -9.98 -4.72
C GLN A 8 -18.16 -10.31 -3.55
N LEU A 9 -17.08 -11.04 -3.82
CA LEU A 9 -16.05 -11.35 -2.83
C LEU A 9 -15.36 -10.08 -2.29
N LEU A 10 -15.17 -9.07 -3.15
CA LEU A 10 -14.57 -7.79 -2.78
C LEU A 10 -15.57 -6.83 -2.09
N GLY A 11 -16.85 -7.24 -1.94
CA GLY A 11 -17.89 -6.40 -1.36
C GLY A 11 -18.21 -5.16 -2.20
N THR A 12 -17.93 -5.21 -3.51
CA THR A 12 -18.17 -4.11 -4.45
C THR A 12 -19.02 -4.59 -5.62
N ASP A 13 -19.83 -3.69 -6.20
CA ASP A 13 -20.56 -3.97 -7.42
C ASP A 13 -19.70 -3.64 -8.64
N LEU A 14 -19.63 -4.58 -9.59
CA LEU A 14 -18.90 -4.42 -10.85
C LEU A 14 -19.29 -3.13 -11.58
N SER A 15 -20.57 -2.82 -11.62
CA SER A 15 -21.09 -1.62 -12.30
C SER A 15 -20.58 -0.32 -11.67
N SER A 16 -20.48 -0.28 -10.34
CA SER A 16 -19.97 0.88 -9.61
C SER A 16 -18.47 1.06 -9.76
N TYR A 17 -17.73 -0.04 -9.96
CA TYR A 17 -16.28 -0.04 -10.10
C TYR A 17 -15.84 0.38 -11.52
N VAL A 18 -16.52 -0.13 -12.55
CA VAL A 18 -16.22 0.18 -13.95
C VAL A 18 -16.56 1.63 -14.32
N GLN A 19 -17.50 2.27 -13.61
CA GLN A 19 -17.89 3.66 -13.83
C GLN A 19 -16.97 4.68 -13.16
N GLN A 20 -16.05 4.25 -12.30
CA GLN A 20 -15.10 5.15 -11.62
C GLN A 20 -13.72 5.02 -12.29
N GLU A 21 -13.32 6.01 -13.08
CA GLU A 21 -12.01 6.06 -13.75
C GLU A 21 -10.80 5.92 -12.79
N ASP A 22 -10.98 6.21 -11.49
CA ASP A 22 -9.93 6.19 -10.46
C ASP A 22 -10.21 5.21 -9.32
N ALA A 23 -10.99 4.16 -9.53
CA ALA A 23 -11.31 3.19 -8.49
C ALA A 23 -10.06 2.43 -8.01
N LYS A 24 -9.65 2.65 -6.75
CA LYS A 24 -8.51 1.97 -6.12
C LYS A 24 -9.01 0.95 -5.10
N LEU A 25 -8.45 -0.25 -5.13
CA LEU A 25 -8.68 -1.26 -4.09
C LEU A 25 -8.00 -0.84 -2.79
N SER A 26 -8.71 -0.97 -1.68
CA SER A 26 -8.10 -0.89 -0.35
C SER A 26 -7.15 -2.06 -0.12
N LEU A 27 -6.22 -1.93 0.84
CA LEU A 27 -5.32 -3.03 1.17
C LEU A 27 -6.08 -4.30 1.56
N ALA A 28 -7.16 -4.18 2.35
CA ALA A 28 -7.99 -5.31 2.75
C ALA A 28 -8.64 -6.03 1.55
N GLN A 29 -9.11 -5.27 0.56
CA GLN A 29 -9.63 -5.84 -0.69
C GLN A 29 -8.54 -6.53 -1.52
N ILE A 30 -7.34 -5.94 -1.58
CA ILE A 30 -6.17 -6.56 -2.23
C ILE A 30 -5.79 -7.86 -1.52
N GLU A 31 -5.75 -7.90 -0.18
CA GLU A 31 -5.46 -9.10 0.59
C GLU A 31 -6.48 -10.21 0.33
N THR A 32 -7.77 -9.85 0.29
CA THR A 32 -8.85 -10.78 -0.04
C THR A 32 -8.68 -11.34 -1.45
N LEU A 33 -8.41 -10.48 -2.44
CA LEU A 33 -8.22 -10.85 -3.83
C LEU A 33 -7.01 -11.78 -4.01
N VAL A 34 -5.85 -11.39 -3.49
CA VAL A 34 -4.61 -12.19 -3.58
C VAL A 34 -4.80 -13.54 -2.90
N SER A 35 -5.39 -13.56 -1.70
CA SER A 35 -5.67 -14.80 -0.97
C SER A 35 -6.63 -15.73 -1.72
N TYR A 36 -7.61 -15.18 -2.43
CA TYR A 36 -8.53 -15.96 -3.25
C TYR A 36 -7.83 -16.51 -4.50
N LEU A 37 -7.16 -15.66 -5.26
CA LEU A 37 -6.53 -16.04 -6.52
C LEU A 37 -5.43 -17.10 -6.34
N LEU A 38 -4.62 -16.99 -5.30
CA LEU A 38 -3.51 -17.90 -5.02
C LEU A 38 -3.95 -19.24 -4.42
N LYS A 39 -5.25 -19.48 -4.17
CA LYS A 39 -5.79 -20.82 -3.85
C LYS A 39 -5.74 -21.77 -5.05
N PHE A 40 -5.74 -21.24 -6.26
CA PHE A 40 -5.76 -22.02 -7.49
C PHE A 40 -4.33 -22.33 -7.94
N PRO A 41 -3.97 -23.61 -8.14
CA PRO A 41 -2.61 -23.99 -8.51
C PRO A 41 -2.10 -23.36 -9.80
N GLU A 42 -3.00 -23.08 -10.76
CA GLU A 42 -2.70 -22.40 -12.03
C GLU A 42 -2.25 -20.96 -11.86
N ASN A 43 -2.54 -20.34 -10.71
CA ASN A 43 -2.19 -18.95 -10.42
C ASN A 43 -0.88 -18.83 -9.60
N ARG A 44 -0.11 -19.90 -9.43
CA ARG A 44 1.15 -19.86 -8.64
C ARG A 44 2.13 -18.79 -9.12
N ASP A 45 2.16 -18.57 -10.43
CA ASP A 45 3.07 -17.62 -11.06
C ASP A 45 2.41 -16.26 -11.34
N LEU A 46 1.26 -15.97 -10.71
CA LEU A 46 0.45 -14.78 -10.97
C LEU A 46 1.22 -13.48 -10.72
N ALA A 47 2.05 -13.43 -9.66
CA ALA A 47 2.88 -12.27 -9.35
C ALA A 47 3.89 -11.99 -10.48
N PHE A 48 4.51 -13.06 -11.00
CA PHE A 48 5.42 -12.99 -12.13
C PHE A 48 4.72 -12.53 -13.40
N GLU A 49 3.58 -13.13 -13.75
CA GLU A 49 2.81 -12.77 -14.96
C GLU A 49 2.30 -11.34 -14.89
N LEU A 50 1.82 -10.90 -13.72
CA LEU A 50 1.42 -9.52 -13.49
C LEU A 50 2.61 -8.57 -13.72
N GLY A 51 3.73 -8.80 -13.04
CA GLY A 51 4.93 -7.98 -13.19
C GLY A 51 5.43 -7.93 -14.63
N ARG A 52 5.46 -9.08 -15.31
CA ARG A 52 5.88 -9.18 -16.71
C ARG A 52 4.98 -8.41 -17.68
N SER A 53 3.69 -8.33 -17.39
CA SER A 53 2.72 -7.65 -18.25
C SER A 53 2.65 -6.14 -18.03
N LEU A 54 3.20 -5.63 -16.90
CA LEU A 54 3.19 -4.21 -16.58
C LEU A 54 4.12 -3.44 -17.53
N LYS A 55 3.54 -2.47 -18.24
CA LYS A 55 4.24 -1.49 -19.07
C LYS A 55 4.29 -0.16 -18.34
N LEU A 56 5.26 0.70 -18.68
CA LEU A 56 5.32 2.06 -18.11
C LEU A 56 4.02 2.83 -18.32
N SER A 57 3.37 2.69 -19.47
CA SER A 57 2.09 3.33 -19.76
C SER A 57 0.95 2.91 -18.82
N ALA A 58 1.02 1.72 -18.21
CA ALA A 58 0.06 1.27 -17.20
C ALA A 58 0.13 2.10 -15.90
N HIS A 59 1.21 2.83 -15.68
CA HIS A 59 1.38 3.73 -14.55
C HIS A 59 0.93 5.18 -14.86
N HIS A 60 0.10 5.36 -15.89
CA HIS A 60 -0.52 6.62 -16.27
C HIS A 60 0.48 7.80 -16.29
N LEU A 61 0.18 8.89 -15.59
CA LEU A 61 1.00 10.11 -15.59
C LEU A 61 2.48 9.85 -15.24
N VAL A 62 2.73 9.04 -14.22
CA VAL A 62 4.12 8.76 -13.78
C VAL A 62 4.85 7.96 -14.86
N GLY A 63 4.20 6.97 -15.46
CA GLY A 63 4.80 6.18 -16.54
C GLY A 63 5.17 7.01 -17.76
N TYR A 64 4.31 7.93 -18.17
CA TYR A 64 4.62 8.86 -19.27
C TYR A 64 5.72 9.87 -18.89
N ALA A 65 5.74 10.35 -17.64
CA ALA A 65 6.82 11.21 -17.15
C ALA A 65 8.18 10.49 -17.21
N LEU A 66 8.24 9.22 -16.79
CA LEU A 66 9.46 8.40 -16.87
C LEU A 66 9.93 8.25 -18.32
N LEU A 67 9.03 7.99 -19.26
CA LEU A 67 9.35 7.88 -20.68
C LEU A 67 9.87 9.19 -21.29
N SER A 68 9.49 10.34 -20.74
CA SER A 68 9.87 11.67 -21.21
C SER A 68 11.19 12.18 -20.61
N CYS A 69 11.81 11.46 -19.67
CA CYS A 69 13.08 11.82 -19.06
C CYS A 69 14.23 11.75 -20.08
N GLU A 70 15.27 12.55 -19.85
CA GLU A 70 16.47 12.59 -20.72
C GLU A 70 17.38 11.37 -20.54
N ASN A 71 17.50 10.90 -19.29
CA ASN A 71 18.38 9.79 -18.93
C ASN A 71 17.82 9.00 -17.76
N VAL A 72 18.48 7.89 -17.43
CA VAL A 72 18.05 7.00 -16.34
C VAL A 72 18.08 7.71 -14.98
N MET A 73 19.11 8.53 -14.69
CA MET A 73 19.21 9.22 -13.40
C MET A 73 18.00 10.14 -13.18
N GLN A 74 17.60 10.91 -14.19
CA GLN A 74 16.41 11.74 -14.11
C GLN A 74 15.14 10.90 -13.91
N ALA A 75 15.02 9.76 -14.62
CA ALA A 75 13.89 8.86 -14.45
C ALA A 75 13.83 8.28 -13.03
N LEU A 76 14.96 7.91 -12.41
CA LEU A 76 15.01 7.48 -11.02
C LEU A 76 14.61 8.59 -10.04
N GLY A 77 14.96 9.83 -10.31
CA GLY A 77 14.51 11.00 -9.54
C GLY A 77 12.98 11.16 -9.60
N VAL A 78 12.41 11.13 -10.80
CA VAL A 78 10.94 11.19 -11.03
C VAL A 78 10.25 10.01 -10.33
N MET A 79 10.80 8.79 -10.49
CA MET A 79 10.27 7.60 -9.83
C MET A 79 10.27 7.76 -8.30
N SER A 80 11.39 8.20 -7.72
CA SER A 80 11.51 8.40 -6.27
C SER A 80 10.50 9.40 -5.75
N GLN A 81 10.27 10.48 -6.48
CA GLN A 81 9.36 11.56 -6.07
C GLN A 81 7.89 11.15 -6.15
N TYR A 82 7.51 10.36 -7.16
CA TYR A 82 6.11 10.05 -7.45
C TYR A 82 5.75 8.57 -7.24
N PHE A 83 6.62 7.79 -6.61
CA PHE A 83 6.42 6.35 -6.39
C PHE A 83 5.11 6.03 -5.67
N SER A 84 4.70 6.84 -4.71
CA SER A 84 3.44 6.66 -3.97
C SER A 84 2.17 6.81 -4.83
N LEU A 85 2.27 7.45 -6.00
CA LEU A 85 1.16 7.48 -6.98
C LEU A 85 0.94 6.12 -7.64
N ILE A 86 2.02 5.32 -7.78
CA ILE A 86 2.00 3.97 -8.38
C ILE A 86 1.74 2.92 -7.31
N MET A 87 2.49 2.99 -6.20
CA MET A 87 2.51 1.99 -5.12
C MET A 87 2.31 2.66 -3.76
N PRO A 88 1.06 3.04 -3.41
CA PRO A 88 0.79 3.82 -2.18
C PRO A 88 1.14 3.07 -0.89
N ASN A 89 1.17 1.73 -0.91
CA ASN A 89 1.48 0.89 0.25
C ASN A 89 2.98 0.60 0.42
N PHE A 90 3.83 1.16 -0.46
CA PHE A 90 5.27 0.96 -0.44
C PHE A 90 6.00 2.29 -0.53
N ARG A 91 7.21 2.32 0.02
CA ARG A 91 8.14 3.46 -0.09
C ARG A 91 9.34 3.05 -0.93
N LEU A 92 9.73 3.93 -1.82
CA LEU A 92 11.00 3.86 -2.54
C LEU A 92 11.98 4.88 -1.95
N LYS A 93 13.16 4.43 -1.58
CA LYS A 93 14.31 5.27 -1.24
C LYS A 93 15.40 5.06 -2.28
N VAL A 94 15.85 6.13 -2.89
CA VAL A 94 17.00 6.13 -3.81
C VAL A 94 18.21 6.62 -3.04
N THR A 95 19.32 5.89 -3.12
CA THR A 95 20.59 6.24 -2.48
C THR A 95 21.70 6.14 -3.51
N GLU A 96 22.41 7.24 -3.75
CA GLU A 96 23.56 7.28 -4.62
C GLU A 96 24.82 6.93 -3.84
N LEU A 97 25.57 5.96 -4.33
CA LEU A 97 26.91 5.60 -3.88
C LEU A 97 27.88 5.87 -5.01
N SER A 98 29.19 5.81 -4.76
CA SER A 98 30.23 6.25 -5.72
C SER A 98 30.07 5.67 -7.13
N ASN A 99 29.65 4.40 -7.27
CA ASN A 99 29.57 3.72 -8.57
C ASN A 99 28.24 2.98 -8.78
N VAL A 100 27.30 3.11 -7.89
CA VAL A 100 26.02 2.40 -7.94
C VAL A 100 24.92 3.23 -7.32
N VAL A 101 23.74 3.19 -7.91
CA VAL A 101 22.51 3.69 -7.28
C VAL A 101 21.74 2.51 -6.72
N VAL A 102 21.31 2.64 -5.48
CA VAL A 102 20.51 1.63 -4.76
C VAL A 102 19.09 2.13 -4.64
N LEU A 103 18.16 1.37 -5.20
CA LEU A 103 16.72 1.54 -4.97
C LEU A 103 16.31 0.58 -3.84
N ASP A 104 15.79 1.12 -2.74
CA ASP A 104 15.30 0.33 -1.60
C ASP A 104 13.78 0.50 -1.51
N ILE A 105 13.05 -0.57 -1.81
CA ILE A 105 11.58 -0.60 -1.82
C ILE A 105 11.10 -1.45 -0.66
N HIS A 106 10.32 -0.87 0.25
CA HIS A 106 9.81 -1.56 1.43
C HIS A 106 8.35 -1.18 1.72
N PRO A 107 7.58 -2.08 2.37
CA PRO A 107 6.20 -1.80 2.72
C PRO A 107 6.09 -0.69 3.78
N LEU A 108 5.05 0.14 3.68
CA LEU A 108 4.74 1.21 4.64
C LEU A 108 3.87 0.72 5.80
N GLN A 109 3.16 -0.38 5.60
CA GLN A 109 2.23 -0.95 6.59
C GLN A 109 2.30 -2.47 6.59
N ALA A 110 1.86 -3.06 7.71
CA ALA A 110 1.78 -4.52 7.81
C ALA A 110 0.70 -5.07 6.87
N MET A 111 1.01 -6.18 6.22
CA MET A 111 0.11 -6.96 5.39
C MET A 111 0.40 -8.45 5.57
N SER A 112 -0.50 -9.32 5.14
CA SER A 112 -0.29 -10.76 5.23
C SER A 112 0.98 -11.17 4.48
N THR A 113 1.68 -12.19 4.96
CA THR A 113 2.91 -12.70 4.30
C THR A 113 2.65 -13.09 2.84
N LEU A 114 1.48 -13.65 2.55
CA LEU A 114 1.08 -14.02 1.21
C LEU A 114 0.98 -12.80 0.27
N THR A 115 0.26 -11.77 0.71
CA THR A 115 0.09 -10.51 -0.04
C THR A 115 1.40 -9.77 -0.17
N LEU A 116 2.22 -9.75 0.88
CA LEU A 116 3.53 -9.11 0.86
C LEU A 116 4.46 -9.77 -0.18
N ASN A 117 4.58 -11.10 -0.14
CA ASN A 117 5.42 -11.82 -1.10
C ASN A 117 4.94 -11.61 -2.54
N PHE A 118 3.61 -11.67 -2.76
CA PHE A 118 3.02 -11.38 -4.06
C PHE A 118 3.42 -10.00 -4.60
N HIS A 119 3.34 -8.96 -3.75
CA HIS A 119 3.74 -7.61 -4.17
C HIS A 119 5.24 -7.51 -4.43
N LEU A 120 6.08 -8.05 -3.55
CA LEU A 120 7.54 -7.97 -3.72
C LEU A 120 7.98 -8.67 -5.01
N GLU A 121 7.40 -9.82 -5.33
CA GLU A 121 7.68 -10.52 -6.59
C GLU A 121 7.18 -9.72 -7.80
N ALA A 122 5.93 -9.24 -7.78
CA ALA A 122 5.36 -8.48 -8.88
C ALA A 122 6.10 -7.15 -9.12
N ILE A 123 6.54 -6.45 -8.05
CA ILE A 123 7.32 -5.21 -8.15
C ILE A 123 8.70 -5.50 -8.74
N ALA A 124 9.39 -6.56 -8.30
CA ALA A 124 10.72 -6.90 -8.79
C ALA A 124 10.70 -7.25 -10.29
N VAL A 125 9.73 -8.04 -10.72
CA VAL A 125 9.55 -8.40 -12.13
C VAL A 125 9.06 -7.20 -12.95
N GLY A 126 8.10 -6.42 -12.42
CA GLY A 126 7.60 -5.20 -13.06
C GLY A 126 8.68 -4.14 -13.27
N PHE A 127 9.61 -4.03 -12.32
CA PHE A 127 10.79 -3.18 -12.51
C PHE A 127 11.62 -3.63 -13.71
N CYS A 128 11.89 -4.91 -13.86
CA CYS A 128 12.65 -5.43 -15.01
C CYS A 128 11.96 -5.09 -16.34
N SER A 129 10.64 -5.33 -16.43
CA SER A 129 9.85 -5.05 -17.63
C SER A 129 9.86 -3.56 -17.96
N SER A 130 9.63 -2.71 -16.96
CA SER A 130 9.62 -1.25 -17.10
C SER A 130 10.99 -0.68 -17.44
N PHE A 131 12.05 -1.20 -16.81
CA PHE A 131 13.42 -0.76 -17.06
C PHE A 131 13.92 -1.14 -18.46
N ALA A 132 13.55 -2.35 -18.92
CA ALA A 132 13.83 -2.78 -20.28
C ALA A 132 13.07 -1.93 -21.31
N GLU A 133 11.80 -1.59 -21.06
CA GLU A 133 11.00 -0.69 -21.90
C GLU A 133 11.63 0.71 -21.95
N LEU A 134 12.02 1.26 -20.79
CA LEU A 134 12.61 2.58 -20.67
C LEU A 134 13.88 2.73 -21.51
N LEU A 135 14.74 1.71 -21.50
CA LEU A 135 16.02 1.66 -22.20
C LEU A 135 15.93 1.07 -23.62
N ASN A 136 14.73 0.82 -24.13
CA ASN A 136 14.52 0.15 -25.42
C ASN A 136 15.37 -1.13 -25.55
N GLN A 137 15.34 -1.99 -24.53
CA GLN A 137 16.09 -3.26 -24.39
C GLN A 137 17.62 -3.11 -24.28
N ASN A 138 18.16 -1.90 -24.27
CA ASN A 138 19.60 -1.67 -24.13
C ASN A 138 20.03 -1.56 -22.66
N VAL A 139 19.76 -2.60 -21.90
CA VAL A 139 20.00 -2.66 -20.44
C VAL A 139 21.37 -3.28 -20.18
N LYS A 140 22.20 -2.62 -19.35
CA LYS A 140 23.42 -3.20 -18.81
C LYS A 140 23.16 -3.99 -17.52
N PRO A 141 24.06 -4.88 -17.08
CA PRO A 141 23.87 -5.69 -15.88
C PRO A 141 23.52 -4.89 -14.63
N TYR A 142 22.60 -5.44 -13.83
CA TYR A 142 22.18 -4.91 -12.54
C TYR A 142 21.67 -6.04 -11.64
N ASP A 143 21.70 -5.82 -10.33
CA ASP A 143 21.32 -6.83 -9.34
C ASP A 143 20.01 -6.47 -8.66
N ILE A 144 19.15 -7.49 -8.41
CA ILE A 144 17.90 -7.38 -7.69
C ILE A 144 17.93 -8.35 -6.51
N HIS A 145 17.95 -7.81 -5.31
CA HIS A 145 17.85 -8.57 -4.07
C HIS A 145 16.40 -8.51 -3.58
N VAL A 146 15.81 -9.66 -3.32
CA VAL A 146 14.44 -9.78 -2.82
C VAL A 146 14.42 -10.58 -1.53
N SER A 147 13.64 -10.13 -0.53
CA SER A 147 13.55 -10.81 0.76
C SER A 147 12.76 -12.14 0.70
N VAL A 148 11.97 -12.37 -0.34
CA VAL A 148 11.23 -13.61 -0.53
C VAL A 148 12.15 -14.78 -0.87
N PHE A 149 11.70 -16.00 -0.57
CA PHE A 149 12.41 -17.22 -0.98
C PHE A 149 12.35 -17.41 -2.50
N GLN A 150 13.31 -18.15 -3.02
CA GLN A 150 13.39 -18.44 -4.45
C GLN A 150 12.11 -19.10 -4.96
N PRO A 151 11.43 -18.52 -5.96
CA PRO A 151 10.19 -19.06 -6.50
C PRO A 151 10.44 -20.28 -7.40
N THR A 152 9.40 -21.07 -7.61
CA THR A 152 9.45 -22.25 -8.49
C THR A 152 9.75 -21.91 -9.95
N TYR A 153 9.34 -20.72 -10.38
CA TYR A 153 9.52 -20.22 -11.75
C TYR A 153 10.86 -19.46 -11.97
N VAL A 154 11.85 -19.65 -11.10
CA VAL A 154 13.14 -18.93 -11.18
C VAL A 154 13.79 -19.01 -12.56
N GLN A 155 13.60 -20.09 -13.30
CA GLN A 155 14.12 -20.24 -14.66
C GLN A 155 13.51 -19.23 -15.65
N ALA A 156 12.23 -18.85 -15.46
CA ALA A 156 11.57 -17.88 -16.30
C ALA A 156 12.15 -16.47 -16.13
N LEU A 157 12.82 -16.17 -15.01
CA LEU A 157 13.50 -14.89 -14.77
C LEU A 157 14.71 -14.68 -15.71
N GLN A 158 15.21 -15.73 -16.35
CA GLN A 158 16.29 -15.65 -17.34
C GLN A 158 15.94 -14.76 -18.55
N GLN A 159 14.66 -14.56 -18.84
CA GLN A 159 14.20 -13.67 -19.89
C GLN A 159 14.53 -12.19 -19.61
N PHE A 160 14.76 -11.83 -18.34
CA PHE A 160 15.10 -10.46 -17.93
C PHE A 160 16.60 -10.18 -17.88
N LYS A 161 17.41 -11.07 -18.46
CA LYS A 161 18.83 -10.74 -18.61
C LYS A 161 18.98 -9.35 -19.27
N PRO A 162 19.90 -8.51 -18.75
CA PRO A 162 21.02 -8.87 -17.86
C PRO A 162 20.73 -8.69 -16.36
N ALA A 163 19.47 -8.64 -15.90
CA ALA A 163 19.14 -8.60 -14.47
C ALA A 163 19.58 -9.90 -13.75
N GLN A 164 20.17 -9.77 -12.56
CA GLN A 164 20.56 -10.89 -11.71
C GLN A 164 19.72 -10.86 -10.44
N PHE A 165 18.97 -11.95 -10.18
CA PHE A 165 18.10 -12.07 -9.02
C PHE A 165 18.76 -12.82 -7.87
N HIS A 166 18.67 -12.28 -6.66
CA HIS A 166 19.18 -12.82 -5.40
C HIS A 166 18.04 -12.93 -4.40
N PHE A 167 17.64 -14.14 -4.04
CA PHE A 167 16.49 -14.41 -3.17
C PHE A 167 16.91 -14.68 -1.73
N GLY A 168 16.07 -14.31 -0.76
CA GLY A 168 16.29 -14.58 0.66
C GLY A 168 17.51 -13.87 1.27
N THR A 169 18.06 -12.88 0.58
CA THR A 169 19.28 -12.19 1.01
C THR A 169 19.05 -11.00 1.95
N LEU A 170 17.80 -10.59 2.12
CA LEU A 170 17.43 -9.43 2.94
C LEU A 170 16.71 -9.86 4.21
N ILE A 171 17.10 -9.28 5.36
CA ILE A 171 16.52 -9.59 6.67
C ILE A 171 15.11 -9.00 6.82
N ARG A 172 14.89 -7.81 6.23
CA ARG A 172 13.59 -7.12 6.26
C ARG A 172 12.84 -7.33 4.96
N PRO A 173 11.50 -7.43 5.00
CA PRO A 173 10.69 -7.47 3.78
C PRO A 173 10.97 -6.26 2.90
N SER A 174 11.66 -6.47 1.78
CA SER A 174 12.05 -5.39 0.86
C SER A 174 12.58 -5.95 -0.46
N ILE A 175 12.78 -5.03 -1.39
CA ILE A 175 13.54 -5.23 -2.63
C ILE A 175 14.66 -4.20 -2.65
N LYS A 176 15.88 -4.62 -2.99
CA LYS A 176 16.99 -3.71 -3.29
C LYS A 176 17.49 -3.94 -4.69
N ILE A 177 17.54 -2.86 -5.47
CA ILE A 177 18.02 -2.91 -6.85
C ILE A 177 19.27 -2.07 -6.93
N PHE A 178 20.36 -2.68 -7.46
CA PHE A 178 21.66 -2.08 -7.56
C PHE A 178 21.94 -1.78 -9.05
N ILE A 179 21.87 -0.50 -9.43
CA ILE A 179 22.08 -0.05 -10.80
C ILE A 179 23.47 0.57 -10.90
N GLN A 180 24.31 0.00 -11.74
CA GLN A 180 25.69 0.49 -11.96
C GLN A 180 25.68 1.87 -12.63
N ALA A 181 26.68 2.70 -12.31
CA ALA A 181 26.81 4.07 -12.83
C ALA A 181 26.73 4.15 -14.35
N ASP A 182 27.24 3.14 -15.05
CA ASP A 182 27.20 3.04 -16.52
C ASP A 182 25.79 3.06 -17.13
N ASN A 183 24.76 2.72 -16.35
CA ASN A 183 23.35 2.79 -16.79
C ASN A 183 22.77 4.20 -16.62
N LEU A 184 23.31 5.02 -15.70
CA LEU A 184 22.63 6.22 -15.20
C LEU A 184 22.57 7.35 -16.24
N ASP A 185 23.66 7.53 -16.99
CA ASP A 185 23.76 8.57 -18.03
C ASP A 185 23.20 8.10 -19.39
N THR A 186 22.66 6.88 -19.44
CA THR A 186 22.07 6.36 -20.69
C THR A 186 20.92 7.24 -21.11
N LYS A 187 21.03 7.83 -22.31
CA LYS A 187 19.97 8.67 -22.90
C LYS A 187 18.73 7.83 -23.21
N LEU A 188 17.59 8.36 -22.89
CA LEU A 188 16.31 7.69 -23.13
C LEU A 188 15.75 8.06 -24.51
N PRO A 189 15.18 7.07 -25.23
CA PRO A 189 14.84 7.26 -26.65
C PRO A 189 13.63 8.18 -26.90
N LYS A 190 12.79 8.39 -25.87
CA LYS A 190 11.58 9.20 -25.93
C LYS A 190 11.66 10.51 -25.14
N ALA A 191 12.88 10.96 -24.82
CA ALA A 191 13.12 12.16 -24.05
C ALA A 191 12.39 13.38 -24.66
N ASP A 192 11.58 14.05 -23.82
CA ASP A 192 10.85 15.27 -24.19
C ASP A 192 10.67 16.15 -22.95
N THR A 193 11.53 17.13 -22.81
CA THR A 193 11.53 18.06 -21.66
C THR A 193 10.23 18.85 -21.53
N PHE A 194 9.57 19.18 -22.63
CA PHE A 194 8.31 19.91 -22.58
C PHE A 194 7.20 19.05 -21.99
N SER A 195 7.03 17.84 -22.51
CA SER A 195 6.06 16.87 -21.98
C SER A 195 6.37 16.50 -20.54
N LEU A 196 7.64 16.30 -20.17
CA LEU A 196 8.04 16.00 -18.80
C LEU A 196 7.59 17.09 -17.82
N ASN A 197 7.82 18.35 -18.12
CA ASN A 197 7.41 19.47 -17.24
C ASN A 197 5.90 19.49 -16.97
N ILE A 198 5.09 19.24 -18.00
CA ILE A 198 3.62 19.17 -17.86
C ILE A 198 3.21 18.00 -17.00
N LEU A 199 3.76 16.79 -17.28
CA LEU A 199 3.45 15.57 -16.56
C LEU A 199 3.89 15.64 -15.10
N GLU A 200 5.06 16.19 -14.81
CA GLU A 200 5.51 16.40 -13.44
C GLU A 200 4.63 17.40 -12.67
N GLN A 201 4.13 18.45 -13.32
CA GLN A 201 3.17 19.35 -12.69
C GLN A 201 1.90 18.59 -12.30
N GLN A 202 1.36 17.78 -13.21
CA GLN A 202 0.17 16.96 -12.93
C GLN A 202 0.43 15.91 -11.83
N CYS A 203 1.59 15.27 -11.84
CA CYS A 203 2.00 14.35 -10.77
C CYS A 203 2.08 15.07 -9.41
N ARG A 204 2.65 16.27 -9.36
CA ARG A 204 2.69 17.09 -8.13
C ARG A 204 1.30 17.43 -7.61
N GLU A 205 0.38 17.77 -8.50
CA GLU A 205 -1.02 18.07 -8.13
C GLU A 205 -1.71 16.82 -7.56
N GLN A 206 -1.57 15.66 -8.21
CA GLN A 206 -2.09 14.39 -7.68
C GLN A 206 -1.45 14.02 -6.34
N LEU A 207 -0.13 14.18 -6.19
CA LEU A 207 0.58 13.87 -4.95
C LEU A 207 0.10 14.75 -3.79
N LYS A 208 -0.09 16.06 -4.04
CA LYS A 208 -0.67 16.97 -3.04
C LYS A 208 -2.07 16.52 -2.62
N GLN A 209 -2.89 16.10 -3.56
CA GLN A 209 -4.23 15.62 -3.27
C GLN A 209 -4.19 14.35 -2.39
N ILE A 210 -3.32 13.38 -2.72
CA ILE A 210 -3.17 12.15 -1.92
C ILE A 210 -2.60 12.47 -0.53
N SER A 211 -1.61 13.36 -0.42
CA SER A 211 -1.04 13.77 0.86
C SER A 211 -2.08 14.42 1.76
N LEU A 212 -2.84 15.38 1.25
CA LEU A 212 -3.92 16.02 1.99
C LEU A 212 -4.98 15.01 2.45
N ASP A 213 -5.31 14.08 1.59
CA ASP A 213 -6.31 13.06 1.85
C ASP A 213 -5.79 12.02 2.89
N GLY A 214 -4.53 11.57 2.79
CA GLY A 214 -3.88 10.68 3.75
C GLY A 214 -3.70 11.36 5.11
N GLU A 215 -3.26 12.61 5.13
CA GLU A 215 -3.09 13.39 6.35
C GLU A 215 -4.41 13.54 7.13
N ILE A 216 -5.55 13.70 6.43
CA ILE A 216 -6.86 13.81 7.07
C ILE A 216 -7.25 12.50 7.76
N ILE A 217 -7.08 11.36 7.10
CA ILE A 217 -7.41 10.04 7.68
C ILE A 217 -6.49 9.73 8.86
N ASP A 218 -5.20 9.98 8.71
CA ASP A 218 -4.19 9.78 9.76
C ASP A 218 -4.44 10.70 10.95
N TRP A 219 -4.80 11.96 10.67
CA TRP A 219 -5.16 12.92 11.69
C TRP A 219 -6.43 12.51 12.46
N ILE A 220 -7.49 12.09 11.76
CA ILE A 220 -8.71 11.57 12.39
C ILE A 220 -8.36 10.35 13.26
N SER A 221 -7.58 9.43 12.74
CA SER A 221 -7.15 8.22 13.45
C SER A 221 -6.34 8.55 14.71
N MET A 222 -5.46 9.54 14.62
CA MET A 222 -4.69 10.07 15.75
C MET A 222 -5.63 10.68 16.81
N MET A 223 -6.54 11.57 16.41
CA MET A 223 -7.48 12.20 17.33
C MET A 223 -8.39 11.18 18.03
N LEU A 224 -8.89 10.19 17.29
CA LEU A 224 -9.69 9.10 17.86
C LEU A 224 -8.87 8.22 18.82
N ARG A 225 -7.56 8.15 18.65
CA ARG A 225 -6.65 7.36 19.51
C ARG A 225 -6.29 8.11 20.78
N GLU A 226 -6.01 9.40 20.68
CA GLU A 226 -5.45 10.20 21.78
C GLU A 226 -6.55 10.80 22.69
N ALA A 227 -7.68 11.19 22.12
CA ALA A 227 -8.74 11.84 22.90
C ALA A 227 -9.58 10.85 23.74
N SER A 228 -9.99 11.31 24.93
CA SER A 228 -10.88 10.57 25.82
C SER A 228 -11.96 11.51 26.39
N PRO A 229 -13.24 11.35 26.01
CA PRO A 229 -13.73 10.40 25.00
C PRO A 229 -13.31 10.75 23.57
N PRO A 230 -13.34 9.78 22.63
CA PRO A 230 -13.02 10.04 21.23
C PRO A 230 -14.01 11.02 20.60
N PRO A 231 -13.54 11.97 19.76
CA PRO A 231 -14.38 13.00 19.15
C PRO A 231 -15.43 12.40 18.21
N SER A 232 -16.54 13.14 18.04
CA SER A 232 -17.55 12.85 17.03
C SER A 232 -17.06 13.27 15.63
N PHE A 233 -17.84 12.92 14.59
CA PHE A 233 -17.58 13.35 13.22
C PHE A 233 -17.59 14.87 13.07
N GLU A 234 -18.58 15.50 13.73
CA GLU A 234 -18.75 16.94 13.76
C GLU A 234 -17.60 17.64 14.48
N ASP A 235 -17.14 17.10 15.60
CA ASP A 235 -15.96 17.61 16.32
C ASP A 235 -14.71 17.55 15.44
N CYS A 236 -14.48 16.42 14.75
CA CYS A 236 -13.36 16.28 13.82
C CYS A 236 -13.43 17.30 12.68
N ALA A 237 -14.61 17.55 12.10
CA ALA A 237 -14.78 18.55 11.05
C ALA A 237 -14.49 19.96 11.57
N GLN A 238 -14.97 20.29 12.77
CA GLN A 238 -14.69 21.58 13.41
C GLN A 238 -13.19 21.78 13.70
N MET A 239 -12.52 20.77 14.24
CA MET A 239 -11.08 20.81 14.51
C MET A 239 -10.24 20.99 13.24
N LEU A 240 -10.71 20.46 12.11
CA LEU A 240 -10.09 20.64 10.79
C LEU A 240 -10.48 21.97 10.10
N ASN A 241 -11.31 22.80 10.75
CA ASN A 241 -11.86 24.04 10.16
C ASN A 241 -12.59 23.81 8.81
N VAL A 242 -13.27 22.67 8.67
CA VAL A 242 -14.09 22.35 7.49
C VAL A 242 -15.51 22.04 7.88
N SER A 243 -16.46 22.15 6.94
CA SER A 243 -17.82 21.68 7.18
C SER A 243 -17.88 20.15 7.21
N SER A 244 -18.85 19.58 7.97
CA SER A 244 -19.10 18.12 7.97
C SER A 244 -19.33 17.59 6.55
N LYS A 245 -20.01 18.36 5.68
CA LYS A 245 -20.19 18.01 4.27
C LYS A 245 -18.86 17.95 3.50
N THR A 246 -17.95 18.87 3.79
CA THR A 246 -16.60 18.86 3.18
C THR A 246 -15.80 17.65 3.65
N LEU A 247 -15.78 17.38 4.96
CA LEU A 247 -15.08 16.21 5.52
C LEU A 247 -15.65 14.91 4.97
N GLN A 248 -16.98 14.79 4.87
CA GLN A 248 -17.63 13.61 4.30
C GLN A 248 -17.24 13.41 2.83
N ARG A 249 -17.15 14.49 2.03
CA ARG A 249 -16.67 14.43 0.64
C ARG A 249 -15.22 13.96 0.54
N TYR A 250 -14.33 14.43 1.43
CA TYR A 250 -12.95 13.97 1.49
C TYR A 250 -12.87 12.47 1.79
N LEU A 251 -13.54 12.00 2.84
CA LEU A 251 -13.54 10.58 3.20
C LEU A 251 -14.13 9.72 2.08
N LYS A 252 -15.24 10.15 1.46
CA LYS A 252 -15.86 9.43 0.34
C LYS A 252 -14.91 9.30 -0.85
N LYS A 253 -14.16 10.35 -1.17
CA LYS A 253 -13.17 10.34 -2.26
C LYS A 253 -12.04 9.33 -2.01
N GLN A 254 -11.76 9.04 -0.73
CA GLN A 254 -10.77 8.05 -0.28
C GLN A 254 -11.38 6.65 -0.08
N ASN A 255 -12.62 6.41 -0.49
CA ASN A 255 -13.37 5.20 -0.13
C ASN A 255 -13.32 4.89 1.38
N ALA A 256 -13.15 5.93 2.20
CA ALA A 256 -13.07 5.84 3.65
C ALA A 256 -14.41 6.24 4.27
N ASN A 257 -14.73 5.59 5.39
CA ASN A 257 -15.92 5.90 6.18
C ASN A 257 -15.51 6.19 7.64
N PHE A 258 -15.92 7.33 8.18
CA PHE A 258 -15.58 7.73 9.54
C PHE A 258 -15.96 6.66 10.58
N ASN A 259 -17.14 6.06 10.46
CA ASN A 259 -17.59 5.03 11.41
C ASN A 259 -16.69 3.79 11.36
N THR A 260 -16.19 3.43 10.17
CA THR A 260 -15.24 2.32 10.00
C THR A 260 -13.91 2.65 10.66
N ILE A 261 -13.33 3.84 10.39
CA ILE A 261 -12.09 4.31 11.01
C ILE A 261 -12.25 4.35 12.53
N ARG A 262 -13.32 4.99 13.01
CA ARG A 262 -13.61 5.10 14.45
C ARG A 262 -13.72 3.72 15.09
N LYS A 263 -14.45 2.80 14.47
CA LYS A 263 -14.62 1.44 14.97
C LYS A 263 -13.28 0.71 15.09
N GLN A 264 -12.45 0.72 14.05
CA GLN A 264 -11.14 0.09 14.07
C GLN A 264 -10.23 0.65 15.18
N VAL A 265 -10.14 1.98 15.29
CA VAL A 265 -9.34 2.63 16.33
C VAL A 265 -9.84 2.31 17.73
N ILE A 266 -11.15 2.36 17.95
CA ILE A 266 -11.76 2.09 19.25
C ILE A 266 -11.57 0.63 19.68
N ILE A 267 -11.69 -0.33 18.76
CA ILE A 267 -11.45 -1.74 19.06
C ILE A 267 -9.97 -1.96 19.40
N SER A 268 -9.04 -1.40 18.63
CA SER A 268 -7.61 -1.49 18.95
C SER A 268 -7.27 -0.87 20.33
N ARG A 269 -7.87 0.28 20.69
CA ARG A 269 -7.72 0.86 22.03
C ARG A 269 -8.30 -0.06 23.12
N ALA A 270 -9.46 -0.68 22.85
CA ALA A 270 -10.09 -1.61 23.78
C ALA A 270 -9.18 -2.83 24.05
N GLU A 271 -8.60 -3.42 23.02
CA GLU A 271 -7.65 -4.53 23.15
C GLU A 271 -6.44 -4.13 24.01
N HIS A 272 -5.85 -2.96 23.73
CA HIS A 272 -4.74 -2.43 24.51
C HIS A 272 -5.11 -2.23 25.99
N LEU A 273 -6.27 -1.61 26.26
CA LEU A 273 -6.74 -1.38 27.64
C LEU A 273 -7.02 -2.70 28.36
N LEU A 274 -7.60 -3.69 27.66
CA LEU A 274 -7.86 -5.01 28.23
C LEU A 274 -6.60 -5.76 28.62
N MET A 275 -5.52 -5.64 27.83
CA MET A 275 -4.26 -6.31 28.05
C MET A 275 -3.34 -5.61 29.08
N HIS A 276 -3.40 -4.28 29.13
CA HIS A 276 -2.39 -3.49 29.87
C HIS A 276 -2.95 -2.72 31.07
N THR A 277 -4.27 -2.81 31.34
CA THR A 277 -4.88 -2.11 32.50
C THR A 277 -5.87 -3.00 33.26
N ASN A 278 -6.07 -2.65 34.53
CA ASN A 278 -7.07 -3.31 35.39
C ASN A 278 -8.42 -2.55 35.43
N LYS A 279 -8.66 -1.62 34.49
CA LYS A 279 -9.93 -0.87 34.43
C LYS A 279 -11.11 -1.82 34.26
N SER A 280 -12.22 -1.52 34.90
CA SER A 280 -13.47 -2.27 34.69
C SER A 280 -13.99 -2.08 33.27
N ILE A 281 -14.78 -3.03 32.77
CA ILE A 281 -15.41 -2.95 31.45
C ILE A 281 -16.29 -1.69 31.34
N THR A 282 -16.92 -1.29 32.45
CA THR A 282 -17.76 -0.09 32.50
C THR A 282 -16.93 1.18 32.34
N GLU A 283 -15.82 1.33 33.08
CA GLU A 283 -14.91 2.47 32.95
C GLU A 283 -14.34 2.57 31.51
N MET A 284 -13.89 1.44 30.98
CA MET A 284 -13.40 1.38 29.59
C MET A 284 -14.44 1.80 28.58
N SER A 285 -15.70 1.37 28.76
CA SER A 285 -16.78 1.71 27.82
C SER A 285 -16.99 3.23 27.72
N PHE A 286 -16.97 3.94 28.86
CA PHE A 286 -17.10 5.40 28.88
C PHE A 286 -15.85 6.10 28.30
N GLU A 287 -14.66 5.63 28.64
CA GLU A 287 -13.40 6.15 28.11
C GLU A 287 -13.32 6.01 26.57
N LEU A 288 -13.89 4.94 26.04
CA LEU A 288 -13.97 4.66 24.61
C LEU A 288 -15.16 5.35 23.90
N GLY A 289 -15.93 6.15 24.66
CA GLY A 289 -17.03 6.95 24.12
C GLY A 289 -18.34 6.20 23.88
N TYR A 290 -18.57 5.07 24.55
CA TYR A 290 -19.85 4.39 24.52
C TYR A 290 -20.77 4.90 25.63
N SER A 291 -22.04 5.06 25.31
CA SER A 291 -23.07 5.48 26.29
C SER A 291 -23.37 4.42 27.36
N THR A 292 -23.10 3.15 27.06
CA THR A 292 -23.30 2.03 27.99
C THR A 292 -22.28 0.92 27.77
N ALA A 293 -21.93 0.20 28.84
CA ALA A 293 -21.07 -0.99 28.76
C ALA A 293 -21.68 -2.09 27.86
N ALA A 294 -23.03 -2.20 27.83
CA ALA A 294 -23.72 -3.17 27.00
C ALA A 294 -23.47 -2.92 25.48
N ASN A 295 -23.53 -1.65 25.06
CA ASN A 295 -23.24 -1.28 23.66
C ASN A 295 -21.79 -1.56 23.28
N PHE A 296 -20.87 -1.25 24.17
CA PHE A 296 -19.45 -1.59 23.99
C PHE A 296 -19.25 -3.10 23.83
N CYS A 297 -19.77 -3.91 24.79
CA CYS A 297 -19.63 -5.37 24.76
C CYS A 297 -20.21 -6.00 23.49
N ARG A 298 -21.36 -5.49 23.00
CA ARG A 298 -21.99 -5.95 21.77
C ARG A 298 -21.10 -5.66 20.55
N THR A 299 -20.60 -4.43 20.44
CA THR A 299 -19.72 -4.02 19.33
C THR A 299 -18.42 -4.81 19.36
N PHE A 300 -17.77 -4.92 20.50
CA PHE A 300 -16.51 -5.67 20.66
C PHE A 300 -16.70 -7.14 20.28
N LYS A 301 -17.78 -7.79 20.73
CA LYS A 301 -18.09 -9.18 20.39
C LYS A 301 -18.37 -9.35 18.89
N ALA A 302 -19.05 -8.40 18.28
CA ALA A 302 -19.33 -8.43 16.83
C ALA A 302 -18.06 -8.36 15.98
N GLU A 303 -17.05 -7.59 16.44
CA GLU A 303 -15.79 -7.42 15.69
C GLU A 303 -14.78 -8.54 15.95
N LEU A 304 -14.64 -9.01 17.18
CA LEU A 304 -13.58 -9.95 17.59
C LEU A 304 -14.10 -11.36 17.92
N GLY A 305 -15.40 -11.60 17.78
CA GLY A 305 -16.03 -12.89 18.04
C GLY A 305 -16.14 -13.29 19.52
N THR A 306 -15.53 -12.51 20.43
CA THR A 306 -15.48 -12.82 21.86
C THR A 306 -15.83 -11.59 22.71
N THR A 307 -16.30 -11.81 23.96
CA THR A 307 -16.59 -10.69 24.86
C THR A 307 -15.32 -10.05 25.41
N PRO A 308 -15.33 -8.74 25.79
CA PRO A 308 -14.17 -8.09 26.41
C PRO A 308 -13.64 -8.82 27.63
N GLN A 309 -14.53 -9.37 28.46
CA GLN A 309 -14.14 -10.11 29.65
C GLN A 309 -13.40 -11.41 29.31
N MET A 310 -13.90 -12.17 28.34
CA MET A 310 -13.23 -13.40 27.87
C MET A 310 -11.91 -13.09 27.16
N TYR A 311 -11.86 -11.99 26.39
CA TYR A 311 -10.64 -11.52 25.75
C TYR A 311 -9.54 -11.24 26.79
N ARG A 312 -9.86 -10.51 27.87
CA ARG A 312 -8.95 -10.23 28.98
C ARG A 312 -8.43 -11.51 29.64
N LEU A 313 -9.32 -12.48 29.92
CA LEU A 313 -8.94 -13.76 30.55
C LEU A 313 -8.00 -14.59 29.68
N ASN A 314 -8.19 -14.56 28.37
CA ASN A 314 -7.40 -15.33 27.42
C ASN A 314 -6.06 -14.66 27.10
N SER A 315 -5.95 -13.33 27.25
CA SER A 315 -4.75 -12.53 26.98
C SER A 315 -3.82 -12.40 28.18
N THR A 316 -4.28 -12.74 29.38
CA THR A 316 -3.42 -12.77 30.58
C THR A 316 -2.57 -14.04 30.52
N PRO A 317 -1.22 -13.98 30.54
CA PRO A 317 -0.41 -15.18 30.58
C PRO A 317 -0.77 -15.95 31.86
N LYS A 318 -1.17 -17.21 31.71
CA LYS A 318 -1.31 -18.13 32.86
C LYS A 318 0.10 -18.28 33.45
N ILE A 319 0.35 -17.54 34.54
CA ILE A 319 1.51 -17.78 35.39
C ILE A 319 1.22 -19.15 36.04
N SER A 320 1.86 -20.20 35.53
CA SER A 320 1.97 -21.52 36.17
C SER A 320 3.20 -21.60 37.00
#